data_c84a950fc1be3b37a6cc50a4744f8d89
#
_entry.id   c84a950fc1be3b37a6cc50a4744f8d89
#
_cell.length_a   1.000
_cell.length_b   1.000
_cell.length_c   1.000
_cell.angle_alpha   90.00
_cell.angle_beta   90.00
_cell.angle_gamma   90.00
#
_symmetry.space_group_name_H-M   'P 1'
#
loop_
_entity.id
_entity.type
_entity.pdbx_description
1 polymer ?
#
loop_
_entity_poly.entity_id
_entity_poly.type
_entity_poly.pdbx_seq_one_letter_code
_entity_poly.pdbx_strand_id
1 'polypeptide(L)'
;MGGLLRFRGNALFALARDSLPAVDSSAVDARKELEDVLRSACASYIGATVAALAGPLQALALKGKAFAGKPPAALAAQPFAAPERAAAAAEATLTAVEANLPQALAKMALYLDSPVTQSILYKPVAAQVVAAGRDVAALLQRAQHPREALEPASAALAKVGVAVRALSP
;
A
#
# COMPACT_ATOMS: atom_id res chain seq x y z
N MET A 1 -39.25 -44.50 55.57
CA MET A 1 -39.54 -43.10 55.34
C MET A 1 -38.24 -42.48 54.77
N GLY A 2 -38.13 -42.37 53.46
CA GLY A 2 -36.99 -41.82 52.78
C GLY A 2 -37.42 -40.61 51.91
N GLY A 3 -37.17 -39.41 52.44
CA GLY A 3 -37.48 -38.14 51.74
C GLY A 3 -36.41 -37.79 50.72
N LEU A 4 -36.79 -37.72 49.46
CA LEU A 4 -35.99 -37.31 48.36
C LEU A 4 -35.67 -35.83 48.50
N LEU A 5 -34.40 -35.51 48.73
CA LEU A 5 -33.82 -34.20 48.39
C LEU A 5 -33.44 -34.19 46.88
N ARG A 6 -34.40 -33.85 46.04
CA ARG A 6 -34.11 -33.49 44.65
C ARG A 6 -33.45 -32.13 44.65
N PHE A 7 -32.16 -32.13 44.42
CA PHE A 7 -31.32 -30.97 44.27
C PHE A 7 -31.84 -30.04 43.16
N ARG A 8 -32.18 -28.81 43.57
CA ARG A 8 -32.43 -27.67 42.67
C ARG A 8 -31.13 -27.17 42.00
N GLY A 9 -30.38 -28.07 41.36
CA GLY A 9 -29.14 -27.72 40.68
C GLY A 9 -29.33 -26.84 39.42
N ASN A 10 -30.54 -26.86 38.86
CA ASN A 10 -30.79 -26.16 37.61
C ASN A 10 -31.00 -24.62 37.76
N ALA A 11 -31.44 -24.15 38.93
CA ALA A 11 -31.73 -22.74 39.15
C ALA A 11 -30.43 -21.91 39.31
N LEU A 12 -29.40 -22.46 39.95
CA LEU A 12 -28.10 -21.81 40.10
C LEU A 12 -27.34 -21.78 38.78
N PHE A 13 -27.46 -22.84 37.97
CA PHE A 13 -26.88 -22.83 36.60
C PHE A 13 -27.61 -21.88 35.67
N ALA A 14 -28.92 -21.75 35.77
CA ALA A 14 -29.70 -20.77 35.02
C ALA A 14 -29.32 -19.32 35.41
N LEU A 15 -29.20 -19.04 36.71
CA LEU A 15 -28.77 -17.72 37.21
C LEU A 15 -27.33 -17.40 36.83
N ALA A 16 -26.42 -18.36 36.86
CA ALA A 16 -25.04 -18.16 36.41
C ALA A 16 -24.94 -17.92 34.89
N ARG A 17 -25.82 -18.53 34.12
CA ARG A 17 -25.88 -18.34 32.66
C ARG A 17 -26.53 -17.02 32.28
N ASP A 18 -27.56 -16.57 33.01
CA ASP A 18 -28.24 -15.30 32.78
C ASP A 18 -27.47 -14.08 33.35
N SER A 19 -26.54 -14.33 34.31
CA SER A 19 -25.67 -13.28 34.88
C SER A 19 -24.31 -13.19 34.23
N LEU A 20 -23.95 -14.06 33.28
CA LEU A 20 -22.84 -13.79 32.38
C LEU A 20 -23.27 -12.64 31.50
N PRO A 21 -22.50 -11.49 31.49
CA PRO A 21 -22.79 -10.45 30.52
C PRO A 21 -22.79 -11.11 29.15
N ALA A 22 -23.94 -11.10 28.49
CA ALA A 22 -24.01 -11.43 27.08
C ALA A 22 -22.98 -10.51 26.44
N VAL A 23 -21.85 -11.06 25.99
CA VAL A 23 -20.91 -10.31 25.17
C VAL A 23 -21.75 -9.83 24.02
N ASP A 24 -22.05 -8.53 24.02
CA ASP A 24 -23.01 -7.96 23.10
C ASP A 24 -22.45 -8.21 21.71
N SER A 25 -22.96 -9.22 21.02
CA SER A 25 -22.53 -9.57 19.66
C SER A 25 -22.62 -8.37 18.76
N SER A 26 -23.56 -7.46 19.02
CA SER A 26 -23.71 -6.22 18.29
C SER A 26 -22.51 -5.27 18.47
N ALA A 27 -21.93 -5.21 19.68
CA ALA A 27 -20.72 -4.42 19.92
C ALA A 27 -19.48 -5.00 19.23
N VAL A 28 -19.37 -6.33 19.18
CA VAL A 28 -18.30 -7.02 18.44
C VAL A 28 -18.45 -6.82 16.95
N ASP A 29 -19.66 -6.92 16.43
CA ASP A 29 -19.95 -6.72 15.01
C ASP A 29 -19.72 -5.26 14.61
N ALA A 30 -20.19 -4.28 15.41
CA ALA A 30 -19.95 -2.87 15.18
C ALA A 30 -18.45 -2.51 15.19
N ARG A 31 -17.67 -3.10 16.10
CA ARG A 31 -16.21 -2.90 16.13
C ARG A 31 -15.55 -3.45 14.87
N LYS A 32 -15.91 -4.64 14.42
CA LYS A 32 -15.39 -5.25 13.20
C LYS A 32 -15.73 -4.42 11.97
N GLU A 33 -16.97 -3.94 11.89
CA GLU A 33 -17.42 -3.07 10.81
C GLU A 33 -16.63 -1.76 10.77
N LEU A 34 -16.38 -1.14 11.92
CA LEU A 34 -15.54 0.06 12.03
C LEU A 34 -14.09 -0.23 11.61
N GLU A 35 -13.51 -1.35 12.02
CA GLU A 35 -12.16 -1.75 11.63
C GLU A 35 -12.06 -1.97 10.11
N ASP A 36 -13.07 -2.55 9.48
CA ASP A 36 -13.12 -2.77 8.03
C ASP A 36 -13.26 -1.45 7.26
N VAL A 37 -14.11 -0.53 7.72
CA VAL A 37 -14.25 0.82 7.15
C VAL A 37 -12.93 1.58 7.27
N LEU A 38 -12.28 1.55 8.43
CA LEU A 38 -11.00 2.23 8.64
C LEU A 38 -9.90 1.63 7.74
N ARG A 39 -9.82 0.31 7.63
CA ARG A 39 -8.87 -0.37 6.74
C ARG A 39 -9.09 0.03 5.29
N SER A 40 -10.35 0.08 4.84
CA SER A 40 -10.72 0.50 3.50
C SER A 40 -10.33 1.96 3.24
N ALA A 41 -10.60 2.86 4.18
CA ALA A 41 -10.22 4.26 4.08
C ALA A 41 -8.69 4.44 3.98
N CYS A 42 -7.93 3.74 4.84
CA CYS A 42 -6.46 3.75 4.78
C CYS A 42 -5.94 3.21 3.43
N ALA A 43 -6.48 2.10 2.94
CA ALA A 43 -6.10 1.52 1.65
C ALA A 43 -6.40 2.49 0.48
N SER A 44 -7.57 3.15 0.50
CA SER A 44 -7.96 4.15 -0.49
C SER A 44 -7.04 5.36 -0.47
N TYR A 45 -6.69 5.87 0.72
CA TYR A 45 -5.74 6.97 0.86
C TYR A 45 -4.35 6.60 0.32
N ILE A 46 -3.82 5.43 0.70
CA ILE A 46 -2.53 4.93 0.22
C ILE A 46 -2.55 4.81 -1.31
N GLY A 47 -3.57 4.17 -1.87
CA GLY A 47 -3.72 3.98 -3.31
C GLY A 47 -3.79 5.29 -4.09
N ALA A 48 -4.61 6.24 -3.63
CA ALA A 48 -4.74 7.56 -4.24
C ALA A 48 -3.43 8.36 -4.18
N THR A 49 -2.74 8.32 -3.04
CA THR A 49 -1.45 9.00 -2.87
C THR A 49 -0.39 8.39 -3.78
N VAL A 50 -0.28 7.06 -3.85
CA VAL A 50 0.68 6.40 -4.75
C VAL A 50 0.37 6.70 -6.21
N ALA A 51 -0.90 6.70 -6.62
CA ALA A 51 -1.30 7.04 -7.99
C ALA A 51 -0.93 8.48 -8.34
N ALA A 52 -1.10 9.42 -7.42
CA ALA A 52 -0.72 10.82 -7.60
C ALA A 52 0.80 11.03 -7.70
N LEU A 53 1.59 10.24 -6.97
CA LEU A 53 3.05 10.35 -6.94
C LEU A 53 3.73 9.56 -8.06
N ALA A 54 3.33 8.31 -8.29
CA ALA A 54 4.02 7.34 -9.12
C ALA A 54 3.18 6.78 -10.28
N GLY A 55 2.08 7.42 -10.63
CA GLY A 55 1.20 6.99 -11.73
C GLY A 55 1.93 6.66 -13.03
N PRO A 56 2.86 7.52 -13.52
CA PRO A 56 3.64 7.22 -14.71
C PRO A 56 4.48 5.93 -14.62
N LEU A 57 5.14 5.67 -13.47
CA LEU A 57 5.90 4.44 -13.25
C LEU A 57 4.99 3.23 -13.14
N GLN A 58 3.86 3.35 -12.43
CA GLN A 58 2.88 2.26 -12.32
C GLN A 58 2.31 1.85 -13.68
N ALA A 59 2.02 2.83 -14.55
CA ALA A 59 1.52 2.56 -15.89
C ALA A 59 2.55 1.79 -16.75
N LEU A 60 3.84 2.12 -16.65
CA LEU A 60 4.91 1.38 -17.33
C LEU A 60 5.08 -0.02 -16.74
N ALA A 61 5.10 -0.15 -15.42
CA ALA A 61 5.22 -1.43 -14.73
C ALA A 61 4.06 -2.38 -15.12
N LEU A 62 2.84 -1.87 -15.19
CA LEU A 62 1.66 -2.65 -15.59
C LEU A 62 1.78 -3.16 -17.04
N LYS A 63 2.20 -2.28 -17.98
CA LYS A 63 2.47 -2.69 -19.37
C LYS A 63 3.57 -3.74 -19.42
N GLY A 64 4.64 -3.59 -18.64
CA GLY A 64 5.70 -4.57 -18.55
C GLY A 64 5.24 -5.94 -18.03
N LYS A 65 4.32 -5.96 -17.08
CA LYS A 65 3.70 -7.22 -16.58
C LYS A 65 2.85 -7.92 -17.63
N ALA A 66 2.13 -7.17 -18.50
CA ALA A 66 1.37 -7.75 -19.58
C ALA A 66 2.25 -8.44 -20.64
N PHE A 67 3.54 -8.10 -20.70
CA PHE A 67 4.56 -8.73 -21.56
C PHE A 67 5.40 -9.78 -20.81
N ALA A 68 4.98 -10.21 -19.62
CA ALA A 68 5.64 -11.31 -18.94
C ALA A 68 5.58 -12.58 -19.80
N GLY A 69 6.73 -13.25 -20.00
CA GLY A 69 6.81 -14.45 -20.84
C GLY A 69 7.02 -14.20 -22.34
N LYS A 70 7.03 -12.96 -22.80
CA LYS A 70 7.43 -12.64 -24.18
C LYS A 70 8.96 -12.56 -24.28
N PRO A 71 9.56 -12.89 -25.47
CA PRO A 71 11.00 -12.81 -25.67
C PRO A 71 11.49 -11.36 -25.53
N PRO A 72 12.75 -11.15 -25.09
CA PRO A 72 13.34 -9.82 -24.89
C PRO A 72 13.24 -8.89 -26.10
N ALA A 73 13.47 -9.42 -27.32
CA ALA A 73 13.37 -8.66 -28.55
C ALA A 73 11.96 -8.10 -28.81
N ALA A 74 10.91 -8.89 -28.50
CA ALA A 74 9.54 -8.43 -28.62
C ALA A 74 9.20 -7.34 -27.59
N LEU A 75 9.83 -7.38 -26.42
CA LEU A 75 9.69 -6.37 -25.39
C LEU A 75 10.45 -5.09 -25.76
N ALA A 76 11.69 -5.21 -26.24
CA ALA A 76 12.52 -4.08 -26.67
C ALA A 76 11.90 -3.29 -27.84
N ALA A 77 11.15 -3.97 -28.71
CA ALA A 77 10.43 -3.35 -29.80
C ALA A 77 9.21 -2.50 -29.36
N GLN A 78 8.83 -2.58 -28.07
CA GLN A 78 7.67 -1.84 -27.58
C GLN A 78 8.04 -0.39 -27.25
N PRO A 79 7.27 0.60 -27.70
CA PRO A 79 7.55 2.02 -27.41
C PRO A 79 7.56 2.35 -25.91
N PHE A 80 6.80 1.63 -25.10
CA PHE A 80 6.77 1.84 -23.64
C PHE A 80 8.00 1.28 -22.92
N ALA A 81 8.74 0.35 -23.54
CA ALA A 81 9.96 -0.25 -22.98
C ALA A 81 11.23 0.53 -23.36
N ALA A 82 11.10 1.63 -24.09
CA ALA A 82 12.23 2.49 -24.43
C ALA A 82 12.82 3.15 -23.17
N PRO A 83 14.16 3.16 -23.00
CA PRO A 83 14.82 3.78 -21.84
C PRO A 83 14.45 5.26 -21.62
N GLU A 84 14.25 6.02 -22.68
CA GLU A 84 13.87 7.44 -22.64
C GLU A 84 12.46 7.61 -22.02
N ARG A 85 11.55 6.68 -22.28
CA ARG A 85 10.23 6.69 -21.67
C ARG A 85 10.28 6.37 -20.18
N ALA A 86 11.15 5.48 -19.78
CA ALA A 86 11.36 5.17 -18.37
C ALA A 86 12.03 6.35 -17.64
N ALA A 87 13.01 7.00 -18.26
CA ALA A 87 13.63 8.20 -17.73
C ALA A 87 12.60 9.33 -17.55
N ALA A 88 11.81 9.63 -18.59
CA ALA A 88 10.76 10.65 -18.51
C ALA A 88 9.69 10.32 -17.44
N ALA A 89 9.29 9.06 -17.29
CA ALA A 89 8.36 8.64 -16.24
C ALA A 89 8.97 8.79 -14.83
N ALA A 90 10.26 8.51 -14.68
CA ALA A 90 10.97 8.69 -13.42
C ALA A 90 11.10 10.18 -13.05
N GLU A 91 11.43 11.05 -14.00
CA GLU A 91 11.50 12.50 -13.80
C GLU A 91 10.13 13.08 -13.46
N ALA A 92 9.07 12.68 -14.16
CA ALA A 92 7.71 13.09 -13.84
C ALA A 92 7.30 12.63 -12.43
N THR A 93 7.71 11.43 -12.03
CA THR A 93 7.49 10.91 -10.66
C THR A 93 8.28 11.71 -9.63
N LEU A 94 9.53 12.06 -9.90
CA LEU A 94 10.36 12.90 -9.03
C LEU A 94 9.70 14.26 -8.79
N THR A 95 9.29 14.93 -9.86
CA THR A 95 8.56 16.21 -9.79
C THR A 95 7.27 16.09 -8.99
N ALA A 96 6.50 15.00 -9.19
CA ALA A 96 5.27 14.75 -8.44
C ALA A 96 5.56 14.47 -6.94
N VAL A 97 6.62 13.76 -6.62
CA VAL A 97 7.06 13.52 -5.24
C VAL A 97 7.42 14.83 -4.56
N GLU A 98 8.24 15.66 -5.19
CA GLU A 98 8.69 16.94 -4.63
C GLU A 98 7.53 17.94 -4.44
N ALA A 99 6.59 17.99 -5.37
CA ALA A 99 5.46 18.91 -5.32
C ALA A 99 4.33 18.43 -4.41
N ASN A 100 3.96 17.16 -4.48
CA ASN A 100 2.72 16.66 -3.88
C ASN A 100 2.92 15.93 -2.55
N LEU A 101 4.09 15.31 -2.32
CA LEU A 101 4.31 14.55 -1.09
C LEU A 101 4.30 15.43 0.16
N PRO A 102 4.92 16.62 0.22
CA PRO A 102 4.81 17.51 1.37
C PRO A 102 3.37 17.88 1.70
N GLN A 103 2.54 18.12 0.67
CA GLN A 103 1.13 18.44 0.85
C GLN A 103 0.33 17.24 1.38
N ALA A 104 0.62 16.02 0.91
CA ALA A 104 0.00 14.81 1.40
C ALA A 104 0.35 14.55 2.88
N LEU A 105 1.61 14.76 3.26
CA LEU A 105 2.06 14.66 4.65
C LEU A 105 1.43 15.73 5.54
N ALA A 106 1.35 16.97 5.08
CA ALA A 106 0.67 18.05 5.81
C ALA A 106 -0.82 17.73 6.03
N LYS A 107 -1.52 17.23 5.00
CA LYS A 107 -2.91 16.78 5.15
C LYS A 107 -3.03 15.62 6.14
N MET A 108 -2.12 14.65 6.10
CA MET A 108 -2.10 13.53 7.04
C MET A 108 -1.93 14.04 8.49
N ALA A 109 -1.05 15.01 8.71
CA ALA A 109 -0.82 15.60 10.03
C ALA A 109 -2.03 16.36 10.59
N LEU A 110 -2.97 16.84 9.74
CA LEU A 110 -4.22 17.46 10.21
C LEU A 110 -5.20 16.46 10.83
N TYR A 111 -5.13 15.19 10.45
CA TYR A 111 -6.06 14.15 10.91
C TYR A 111 -5.42 13.14 11.88
N LEU A 112 -4.09 13.10 11.93
CA LEU A 112 -3.33 12.14 12.73
C LEU A 112 -2.33 12.89 13.61
N ASP A 113 -2.62 13.00 14.89
CA ASP A 113 -1.75 13.70 15.86
C ASP A 113 -0.45 12.92 16.14
N SER A 114 -0.48 11.58 15.99
CA SER A 114 0.66 10.73 16.32
C SER A 114 1.61 10.56 15.13
N PRO A 115 2.89 10.95 15.23
CA PRO A 115 3.91 10.68 14.22
C PRO A 115 4.06 9.19 13.90
N VAL A 116 3.85 8.33 14.91
CA VAL A 116 3.87 6.87 14.71
C VAL A 116 2.77 6.43 13.75
N THR A 117 1.55 6.95 13.92
CA THR A 117 0.42 6.64 13.04
C THR A 117 0.64 7.20 11.63
N GLN A 118 1.18 8.41 11.52
CA GLN A 118 1.59 8.98 10.23
C GLN A 118 2.60 8.09 9.52
N SER A 119 3.63 7.62 10.24
CA SER A 119 4.65 6.72 9.71
C SER A 119 4.05 5.36 9.26
N ILE A 120 3.06 4.83 9.98
CA ILE A 120 2.36 3.58 9.59
C ILE A 120 1.66 3.73 8.23
N LEU A 121 1.02 4.86 7.97
CA LEU A 121 0.38 5.14 6.68
C LEU A 121 1.37 5.51 5.58
N TYR A 122 2.45 6.21 5.93
CA TYR A 122 3.46 6.63 4.96
C TYR A 122 4.31 5.48 4.42
N LYS A 123 4.72 4.55 5.29
CA LYS A 123 5.58 3.40 4.89
C LYS A 123 5.04 2.63 3.68
N PRO A 124 3.76 2.25 3.61
CA PRO A 124 3.20 1.59 2.42
C PRO A 124 3.25 2.46 1.16
N VAL A 125 3.04 3.78 1.28
CA VAL A 125 3.15 4.72 0.14
C VAL A 125 4.58 4.71 -0.39
N ALA A 126 5.56 4.93 0.47
CA ALA A 126 6.97 4.93 0.11
C ALA A 126 7.40 3.59 -0.52
N ALA A 127 6.98 2.48 0.09
CA ALA A 127 7.28 1.13 -0.41
C ALA A 127 6.72 0.90 -1.82
N GLN A 128 5.48 1.32 -2.08
CA GLN A 128 4.84 1.16 -3.40
C GLN A 128 5.47 2.05 -4.48
N VAL A 129 5.85 3.29 -4.16
CA VAL A 129 6.56 4.16 -5.10
C VAL A 129 7.92 3.54 -5.48
N VAL A 130 8.68 3.07 -4.49
CA VAL A 130 9.97 2.39 -4.73
C VAL A 130 9.77 1.08 -5.50
N ALA A 131 8.73 0.32 -5.21
CA ALA A 131 8.41 -0.92 -5.93
C ALA A 131 8.09 -0.64 -7.40
N ALA A 132 7.31 0.40 -7.71
CA ALA A 132 7.04 0.79 -9.09
C ALA A 132 8.33 1.12 -9.86
N GLY A 133 9.28 1.83 -9.21
CA GLY A 133 10.59 2.09 -9.80
C GLY A 133 11.40 0.82 -10.06
N ARG A 134 11.39 -0.14 -9.14
CA ARG A 134 12.05 -1.45 -9.32
C ARG A 134 11.43 -2.27 -10.44
N ASP A 135 10.09 -2.27 -10.54
CA ASP A 135 9.37 -2.96 -11.61
C ASP A 135 9.75 -2.40 -12.99
N VAL A 136 9.89 -1.07 -13.12
CA VAL A 136 10.35 -0.41 -14.35
C VAL A 136 11.82 -0.74 -14.62
N ALA A 137 12.70 -0.73 -13.64
CA ALA A 137 14.09 -1.15 -13.82
C ALA A 137 14.20 -2.60 -14.29
N ALA A 138 13.42 -3.51 -13.71
CA ALA A 138 13.35 -4.91 -14.14
C ALA A 138 12.80 -5.06 -15.57
N LEU A 139 11.82 -4.23 -15.96
CA LEU A 139 11.31 -4.17 -17.32
C LEU A 139 12.44 -3.83 -18.32
N LEU A 140 13.23 -2.80 -18.03
CA LEU A 140 14.35 -2.37 -18.89
C LEU A 140 15.44 -3.43 -18.99
N GLN A 141 15.78 -4.09 -17.87
CA GLN A 141 16.75 -5.20 -17.86
C GLN A 141 16.27 -6.37 -18.72
N ARG A 142 15.00 -6.72 -18.64
CA ARG A 142 14.40 -7.78 -19.46
C ARG A 142 14.38 -7.42 -20.95
N ALA A 143 14.27 -6.16 -21.31
CA ALA A 143 14.34 -5.69 -22.69
C ALA A 143 15.76 -5.73 -23.25
N GLN A 144 16.79 -5.99 -22.41
CA GLN A 144 18.20 -6.13 -22.82
C GLN A 144 18.74 -4.94 -23.61
N HIS A 145 18.31 -3.72 -23.23
CA HIS A 145 18.90 -2.50 -23.82
C HIS A 145 20.38 -2.36 -23.47
N PRO A 146 21.19 -1.69 -24.32
CA PRO A 146 22.58 -1.38 -24.02
C PRO A 146 22.70 -0.60 -22.69
N ARG A 147 23.74 -0.89 -21.92
CA ARG A 147 23.94 -0.30 -20.59
C ARG A 147 23.96 1.23 -20.63
N GLU A 148 24.61 1.79 -21.62
CA GLU A 148 24.71 3.23 -21.82
C GLU A 148 23.33 3.90 -22.00
N ALA A 149 22.39 3.23 -22.69
CA ALA A 149 21.02 3.72 -22.86
C ALA A 149 20.20 3.64 -21.56
N LEU A 150 20.60 2.75 -20.63
CA LEU A 150 19.89 2.57 -19.34
C LEU A 150 20.34 3.56 -18.27
N GLU A 151 21.50 4.16 -18.38
CA GLU A 151 22.06 5.05 -17.36
C GLU A 151 21.14 6.22 -16.98
N PRO A 152 20.55 7.00 -17.91
CA PRO A 152 19.66 8.10 -17.56
C PRO A 152 18.43 7.64 -16.78
N ALA A 153 17.82 6.53 -17.21
CA ALA A 153 16.64 5.96 -16.55
C ALA A 153 16.98 5.44 -15.15
N SER A 154 18.12 4.74 -15.00
CA SER A 154 18.54 4.21 -13.71
C SER A 154 18.89 5.30 -12.70
N ALA A 155 19.55 6.37 -13.16
CA ALA A 155 19.87 7.53 -12.35
C ALA A 155 18.60 8.27 -11.87
N ALA A 156 17.62 8.47 -12.77
CA ALA A 156 16.35 9.09 -12.43
C ALA A 156 15.54 8.23 -11.43
N LEU A 157 15.47 6.93 -11.64
CA LEU A 157 14.80 6.00 -10.72
C LEU A 157 15.45 5.99 -9.34
N ALA A 158 16.78 6.05 -9.26
CA ALA A 158 17.51 6.15 -8.01
C ALA A 158 17.16 7.44 -7.24
N LYS A 159 17.06 8.58 -7.92
CA LYS A 159 16.65 9.87 -7.33
C LYS A 159 15.26 9.80 -6.72
N VAL A 160 14.29 9.18 -7.41
CA VAL A 160 12.94 8.96 -6.85
C VAL A 160 13.01 8.21 -5.52
N GLY A 161 13.78 7.12 -5.46
CA GLY A 161 13.96 6.35 -4.24
C GLY A 161 14.62 7.11 -3.10
N VAL A 162 15.51 8.06 -3.39
CA VAL A 162 16.12 8.95 -2.40
C VAL A 162 15.12 9.99 -1.92
N ALA A 163 14.45 10.68 -2.84
CA ALA A 163 13.48 11.73 -2.52
C ALA A 163 12.35 11.24 -1.61
N VAL A 164 11.77 10.08 -1.92
CA VAL A 164 10.71 9.47 -1.11
C VAL A 164 11.20 9.16 0.31
N ARG A 165 12.44 8.68 0.48
CA ARG A 165 12.99 8.39 1.81
C ARG A 165 13.35 9.63 2.61
N ALA A 166 13.81 10.68 1.94
CA ALA A 166 14.20 11.94 2.58
C ALA A 166 13.01 12.69 3.20
N LEU A 167 11.79 12.49 2.68
CA LEU A 167 10.56 13.13 3.14
C LEU A 167 9.75 12.27 4.12
N SER A 168 10.35 11.22 4.69
CA SER A 168 9.71 10.38 5.71
C SER A 168 9.37 11.19 6.96
N PRO A 169 8.13 11.11 7.48
CA PRO A 169 7.73 11.76 8.74
C PRO A 169 8.42 11.16 9.96
#